data_760894076ca0c168c2a48bd3ceef7657
#
_entry.id   760894076ca0c168c2a48bd3ceef7657
#
_cell.length_a   1.000
_cell.length_b   1.000
_cell.length_c   1.000
_cell.angle_alpha   90.00
_cell.angle_beta   90.00
_cell.angle_gamma   90.00
#
_symmetry.space_group_name_H-M   'P 1'
#
loop_
_entity.id
_entity.type
_entity.pdbx_description
1 polymer ?
#
loop_
_entity_poly.entity_id
_entity_poly.type
_entity_poly.pdbx_seq_one_letter_code
_entity_poly.pdbx_strand_id
1 'polypeptide(L)'
;MKLAYNIRFLVFLLVVASCSLSKRQTTDEVDISGSHKIDLIVLDPGHFHASLLQKETLTDVSDTIRIYAPEGIAVNQYLESIDSYNQRAESPTTWKKQVYTGDDYLQKMLADHKGNIVVLAGNNQKKTRYIMESIKAGYHVLADKPLAINPQDFKLLTEAYQLAKEKNLLLYDLMTERYDILNIIEKELLHQTELFGDLQKGSPDNPSVIMESVHHFFKTVSGKPLIRPAWYYDVEQQGEGIADVTTHLIDLINWQCFPDKTIHYQSDVTVNAAKHWPTPITLAEFSQSTQIDSFPAYLNRYIKNDVLEVMANGSLNYTVKGICIGMKVTWNYTPPTNGGDTFT
;
A
#
# COMPACT_ATOMS: atom_id res chain seq x y z
N MET A 1 24.70 -58.21 46.94
CA MET A 1 24.84 -57.47 48.18
C MET A 1 24.05 -56.17 48.07
N LYS A 2 23.04 -56.03 48.90
CA LYS A 2 22.02 -54.95 48.88
C LYS A 2 22.64 -53.68 49.45
N LEU A 3 22.36 -52.55 48.85
CA LEU A 3 22.37 -51.28 49.58
C LEU A 3 21.24 -50.37 49.11
N ALA A 4 20.47 -49.94 50.08
CA ALA A 4 19.21 -49.26 49.94
C ALA A 4 19.35 -47.77 49.71
N TYR A 5 18.39 -47.22 48.96
CA TYR A 5 18.16 -45.82 48.78
C TYR A 5 17.42 -45.21 49.96
N ASN A 6 17.87 -44.07 50.41
CA ASN A 6 17.08 -43.16 51.23
C ASN A 6 16.91 -41.81 50.52
N ILE A 7 15.66 -41.58 50.18
CA ILE A 7 15.16 -40.30 49.66
C ILE A 7 14.98 -39.38 50.88
N ARG A 8 15.65 -38.24 50.85
CA ARG A 8 15.31 -37.10 51.72
C ARG A 8 14.84 -35.94 50.86
N PHE A 9 13.54 -35.71 50.92
CA PHE A 9 12.91 -34.46 50.58
C PHE A 9 13.50 -33.34 51.45
N LEU A 10 14.10 -32.34 50.84
CA LEU A 10 14.42 -31.09 51.51
C LEU A 10 13.65 -29.97 50.80
N VAL A 11 12.58 -29.55 51.46
CA VAL A 11 11.87 -28.32 51.21
C VAL A 11 12.80 -27.17 51.51
N PHE A 12 13.13 -26.37 50.50
CA PHE A 12 13.75 -25.06 50.67
C PHE A 12 12.76 -23.99 50.31
N LEU A 13 12.16 -23.45 51.33
CA LEU A 13 11.47 -22.17 51.31
C LEU A 13 12.54 -21.09 51.48
N LEU A 14 12.37 -19.97 50.73
CA LEU A 14 12.95 -18.64 50.91
C LEU A 14 13.94 -18.25 49.85
N VAL A 15 13.82 -17.10 49.31
CA VAL A 15 13.71 -15.74 49.74
C VAL A 15 13.34 -14.89 48.52
N VAL A 16 12.31 -14.12 48.69
CA VAL A 16 11.96 -13.03 47.76
C VAL A 16 13.05 -11.99 47.81
N ALA A 17 13.95 -11.99 46.86
CA ALA A 17 14.80 -10.86 46.58
C ALA A 17 14.14 -10.04 45.47
N SER A 18 13.71 -8.84 45.82
CA SER A 18 13.21 -7.81 44.95
C SER A 18 14.22 -7.53 43.84
N CYS A 19 14.01 -8.10 42.65
CA CYS A 19 14.55 -7.53 41.45
C CYS A 19 13.52 -6.56 40.92
N SER A 20 13.90 -5.28 40.96
CA SER A 20 13.18 -4.20 40.28
C SER A 20 12.83 -4.61 38.84
N LEU A 21 11.58 -4.91 38.62
CA LEU A 21 11.03 -4.99 37.27
C LEU A 21 11.22 -3.61 36.62
N SER A 22 12.18 -3.52 35.72
CA SER A 22 12.19 -2.51 34.67
C SER A 22 10.79 -2.54 34.06
N LYS A 23 10.05 -1.47 34.21
CA LYS A 23 8.78 -1.27 33.51
C LYS A 23 9.07 -1.40 32.02
N ARG A 24 8.78 -2.56 31.45
CA ARG A 24 8.48 -2.67 30.05
C ARG A 24 7.38 -1.64 29.83
N GLN A 25 7.63 -0.64 29.01
CA GLN A 25 6.58 0.21 28.46
C GLN A 25 5.68 -0.76 27.69
N THR A 26 4.59 -1.13 28.31
CA THR A 26 3.45 -1.66 27.60
C THR A 26 3.05 -0.56 26.63
N THR A 27 3.18 -0.81 25.36
CA THR A 27 2.36 -0.10 24.37
C THR A 27 0.97 -0.13 24.93
N ASP A 28 0.41 1.02 25.25
CA ASP A 28 -1.00 1.13 25.60
C ASP A 28 -1.76 0.48 24.45
N GLU A 29 -2.22 -0.76 24.69
CA GLU A 29 -3.26 -1.35 23.88
C GLU A 29 -4.43 -0.36 24.00
N VAL A 30 -4.76 0.27 22.90
CA VAL A 30 -5.97 1.08 22.81
C VAL A 30 -7.10 0.13 23.20
N ASP A 31 -7.68 0.34 24.35
CA ASP A 31 -8.83 -0.44 24.84
C ASP A 31 -10.02 -0.17 23.92
N ILE A 32 -10.17 -1.03 22.90
CA ILE A 32 -11.33 -1.05 22.00
C ILE A 32 -12.52 -1.84 22.61
N SER A 33 -12.48 -2.17 23.91
CA SER A 33 -13.55 -2.88 24.60
C SER A 33 -14.83 -2.06 24.84
N GLY A 34 -14.82 -0.75 24.55
CA GLY A 34 -16.02 0.06 24.45
C GLY A 34 -16.68 -0.12 23.10
N SER A 35 -17.83 -0.73 23.02
CA SER A 35 -18.87 -0.93 21.98
C SER A 35 -18.82 -0.13 20.65
N HIS A 36 -17.69 0.41 20.22
CA HIS A 36 -17.55 1.21 19.03
C HIS A 36 -17.05 0.32 17.89
N LYS A 37 -17.99 -0.12 17.05
CA LYS A 37 -17.65 -0.73 15.76
C LYS A 37 -16.86 0.28 14.92
N ILE A 38 -15.91 -0.24 14.17
CA ILE A 38 -15.20 0.52 13.15
C ILE A 38 -16.20 0.85 12.03
N ASP A 39 -16.37 2.13 11.74
CA ASP A 39 -17.24 2.63 10.68
C ASP A 39 -16.38 3.15 9.50
N LEU A 40 -16.45 2.45 8.37
CA LEU A 40 -15.66 2.77 7.19
C LEU A 40 -16.31 3.87 6.36
N ILE A 41 -15.46 4.77 5.90
CA ILE A 41 -15.75 5.76 4.86
C ILE A 41 -14.84 5.43 3.68
N VAL A 42 -15.38 5.39 2.47
CA VAL A 42 -14.59 5.26 1.24
C VAL A 42 -14.72 6.57 0.46
N LEU A 43 -13.60 7.25 0.27
CA LEU A 43 -13.57 8.56 -0.37
C LEU A 43 -12.94 8.45 -1.76
N ASP A 44 -13.68 8.88 -2.78
CA ASP A 44 -13.27 8.97 -4.20
C ASP A 44 -12.57 7.67 -4.71
N PRO A 45 -13.24 6.49 -4.59
CA PRO A 45 -12.65 5.23 -5.03
C PRO A 45 -12.45 5.24 -6.56
N GLY A 46 -11.25 4.92 -7.00
CA GLY A 46 -10.90 4.90 -8.44
C GLY A 46 -9.88 3.81 -8.78
N HIS A 47 -9.43 3.07 -7.79
CA HIS A 47 -8.56 1.91 -7.95
C HIS A 47 -9.23 0.68 -7.33
N PHE A 48 -9.02 -0.50 -7.92
CA PHE A 48 -9.67 -1.74 -7.45
C PHE A 48 -9.33 -2.10 -6.00
N HIS A 49 -8.21 -1.61 -5.46
CA HIS A 49 -7.85 -1.78 -4.06
C HIS A 49 -8.88 -1.18 -3.09
N ALA A 50 -9.66 -0.18 -3.52
CA ALA A 50 -10.68 0.43 -2.68
C ALA A 50 -11.69 -0.58 -2.13
N SER A 51 -11.99 -1.64 -2.87
CA SER A 51 -12.96 -2.67 -2.48
C SER A 51 -12.33 -3.85 -1.72
N LEU A 52 -11.00 -3.97 -1.63
CA LEU A 52 -10.37 -5.15 -1.06
C LEU A 52 -10.62 -5.32 0.45
N LEU A 53 -10.76 -4.21 1.19
CA LEU A 53 -11.14 -4.27 2.61
C LEU A 53 -12.54 -4.87 2.83
N GLN A 54 -13.41 -4.76 1.84
CA GLN A 54 -14.77 -5.28 1.89
C GLN A 54 -14.91 -6.68 1.25
N LYS A 55 -13.82 -7.25 0.78
CA LYS A 55 -13.83 -8.60 0.20
C LYS A 55 -14.31 -9.65 1.19
N GLU A 56 -14.12 -9.40 2.49
CA GLU A 56 -14.56 -10.27 3.57
C GLU A 56 -15.31 -9.48 4.64
N THR A 57 -16.11 -10.18 5.46
CA THR A 57 -16.77 -9.59 6.62
C THR A 57 -15.79 -9.54 7.78
N LEU A 58 -15.59 -8.37 8.36
CA LEU A 58 -14.72 -8.14 9.52
C LEU A 58 -15.56 -7.97 10.78
N THR A 59 -15.26 -8.69 11.84
CA THR A 59 -16.10 -8.81 13.04
C THR A 59 -16.33 -7.46 13.75
N ASP A 60 -15.30 -6.62 13.81
CA ASP A 60 -15.34 -5.35 14.53
C ASP A 60 -15.70 -4.15 13.64
N VAL A 61 -15.99 -4.42 12.37
CA VAL A 61 -16.34 -3.39 11.37
C VAL A 61 -17.86 -3.40 11.17
N SER A 62 -18.45 -2.22 11.16
CA SER A 62 -19.85 -2.01 10.80
C SER A 62 -20.14 -2.58 9.41
N ASP A 63 -21.29 -3.20 9.22
CA ASP A 63 -21.74 -3.69 7.94
C ASP A 63 -22.13 -2.56 6.94
N THR A 64 -22.06 -1.33 7.40
CA THR A 64 -22.43 -0.14 6.62
C THR A 64 -21.19 0.61 6.18
N ILE A 65 -21.02 0.75 4.86
CA ILE A 65 -19.96 1.54 4.23
C ILE A 65 -20.54 2.87 3.77
N ARG A 66 -19.88 3.98 4.12
CA ARG A 66 -20.22 5.31 3.63
C ARG A 66 -19.31 5.68 2.49
N ILE A 67 -19.88 5.98 1.33
CA ILE A 67 -19.14 6.27 0.11
C ILE A 67 -19.41 7.73 -0.27
N TYR A 68 -18.34 8.52 -0.42
CA TYR A 68 -18.39 9.90 -0.90
C TYR A 68 -17.49 10.04 -2.12
N ALA A 69 -18.08 10.36 -3.27
CA ALA A 69 -17.35 10.37 -4.53
C ALA A 69 -17.98 11.34 -5.55
N PRO A 70 -17.25 11.78 -6.58
CA PRO A 70 -17.88 12.36 -7.74
C PRO A 70 -18.70 11.29 -8.50
N GLU A 71 -19.68 11.70 -9.27
CA GLU A 71 -20.36 10.80 -10.19
C GLU A 71 -19.39 10.30 -11.27
N GLY A 72 -19.52 9.03 -11.67
CA GLY A 72 -18.73 8.50 -12.76
C GLY A 72 -18.46 7.00 -12.71
N ILE A 73 -17.72 6.54 -13.71
CA ILE A 73 -17.40 5.12 -13.91
C ILE A 73 -16.66 4.54 -12.70
N ALA A 74 -15.75 5.29 -12.11
CA ALA A 74 -14.90 4.79 -11.01
C ALA A 74 -15.72 4.40 -9.78
N VAL A 75 -16.64 5.25 -9.32
CA VAL A 75 -17.51 4.92 -8.19
C VAL A 75 -18.46 3.79 -8.53
N ASN A 76 -18.98 3.72 -9.76
CA ASN A 76 -19.87 2.63 -10.19
C ASN A 76 -19.14 1.28 -10.17
N GLN A 77 -17.92 1.20 -10.68
CA GLN A 77 -17.09 -0.02 -10.63
C GLN A 77 -16.80 -0.46 -9.18
N TYR A 78 -16.57 0.49 -8.28
CA TYR A 78 -16.43 0.18 -6.86
C TYR A 78 -17.72 -0.43 -6.30
N LEU A 79 -18.88 0.19 -6.57
CA LEU A 79 -20.17 -0.30 -6.10
C LEU A 79 -20.51 -1.69 -6.64
N GLU A 80 -20.21 -1.96 -7.92
CA GLU A 80 -20.36 -3.27 -8.56
C GLU A 80 -19.46 -4.33 -7.89
N SER A 81 -18.23 -3.94 -7.49
CA SER A 81 -17.35 -4.84 -6.75
C SER A 81 -17.93 -5.25 -5.41
N ILE A 82 -18.52 -4.32 -4.65
CA ILE A 82 -19.20 -4.61 -3.38
C ILE A 82 -20.42 -5.51 -3.60
N ASP A 83 -21.22 -5.25 -4.66
CA ASP A 83 -22.36 -6.10 -5.00
C ASP A 83 -21.91 -7.52 -5.36
N SER A 84 -20.81 -7.66 -6.09
CA SER A 84 -20.25 -8.96 -6.43
C SER A 84 -19.81 -9.76 -5.19
N TYR A 85 -19.25 -9.10 -4.18
CA TYR A 85 -18.89 -9.75 -2.92
C TYR A 85 -20.12 -10.18 -2.12
N ASN A 86 -21.17 -9.36 -2.11
CA ASN A 86 -22.41 -9.69 -1.44
C ASN A 86 -23.17 -10.84 -2.12
N GLN A 87 -23.01 -11.02 -3.44
CA GLN A 87 -23.77 -11.99 -4.25
C GLN A 87 -23.01 -13.27 -4.57
N ARG A 88 -21.72 -13.36 -4.26
CA ARG A 88 -20.93 -14.55 -4.57
C ARG A 88 -21.42 -15.77 -3.81
N ALA A 89 -21.28 -16.95 -4.43
CA ALA A 89 -21.77 -18.20 -3.86
C ALA A 89 -20.97 -18.65 -2.62
N GLU A 90 -19.66 -18.37 -2.63
CA GLU A 90 -18.76 -18.74 -1.53
C GLU A 90 -18.45 -17.51 -0.66
N SER A 91 -18.65 -17.64 0.64
CA SER A 91 -18.37 -16.60 1.64
C SER A 91 -18.97 -15.23 1.26
N PRO A 92 -20.29 -15.11 0.98
CA PRO A 92 -20.92 -13.84 0.65
C PRO A 92 -20.76 -12.86 1.81
N THR A 93 -20.60 -11.60 1.47
CA THR A 93 -20.61 -10.50 2.44
C THR A 93 -22.00 -9.88 2.57
N THR A 94 -22.18 -8.97 3.52
CA THR A 94 -23.47 -8.33 3.79
C THR A 94 -23.36 -6.80 3.86
N TRP A 95 -22.46 -6.22 3.09
CA TRP A 95 -22.20 -4.79 3.12
C TRP A 95 -23.42 -3.97 2.67
N LYS A 96 -23.78 -3.00 3.48
CA LYS A 96 -24.80 -1.98 3.18
C LYS A 96 -24.09 -0.70 2.73
N LYS A 97 -24.53 -0.15 1.60
CA LYS A 97 -23.91 1.01 0.98
C LYS A 97 -24.74 2.27 1.27
N GLN A 98 -24.13 3.29 1.86
CA GLN A 98 -24.65 4.65 1.95
C GLN A 98 -23.83 5.53 1.01
N VAL A 99 -24.40 5.85 -0.14
CA VAL A 99 -23.70 6.52 -1.23
C VAL A 99 -24.12 7.98 -1.32
N TYR A 100 -23.14 8.86 -1.38
CA TYR A 100 -23.30 10.23 -1.79
C TYR A 100 -22.42 10.51 -3.01
N THR A 101 -23.04 10.93 -4.11
CA THR A 101 -22.33 11.37 -5.31
C THR A 101 -22.66 12.83 -5.60
N GLY A 102 -21.60 13.62 -5.82
CA GLY A 102 -21.73 15.06 -6.11
C GLY A 102 -20.36 15.72 -6.12
N ASP A 103 -20.27 16.91 -6.68
CA ASP A 103 -19.00 17.65 -6.81
C ASP A 103 -18.44 18.09 -5.45
N ASP A 104 -19.30 18.22 -4.45
CA ASP A 104 -18.96 18.62 -3.08
C ASP A 104 -18.75 17.41 -2.13
N TYR A 105 -18.50 16.21 -2.68
CA TYR A 105 -18.38 14.96 -1.93
C TYR A 105 -17.41 15.03 -0.74
N LEU A 106 -16.26 15.70 -0.88
CA LEU A 106 -15.30 15.89 0.22
C LEU A 106 -15.88 16.75 1.33
N GLN A 107 -16.46 17.90 0.96
CA GLN A 107 -17.09 18.82 1.91
C GLN A 107 -18.26 18.15 2.63
N LYS A 108 -19.03 17.35 1.89
CA LYS A 108 -20.14 16.58 2.44
C LYS A 108 -19.66 15.53 3.45
N MET A 109 -18.60 14.80 3.13
CA MET A 109 -17.98 13.85 4.08
C MET A 109 -17.54 14.55 5.37
N LEU A 110 -16.83 15.67 5.22
CA LEU A 110 -16.33 16.46 6.35
C LEU A 110 -17.46 17.05 7.21
N ALA A 111 -18.55 17.52 6.57
CA ALA A 111 -19.70 18.08 7.25
C ALA A 111 -20.55 17.02 7.95
N ASP A 112 -20.75 15.87 7.34
CA ASP A 112 -21.52 14.77 7.92
C ASP A 112 -20.84 14.21 9.18
N HIS A 113 -19.54 14.21 9.21
CA HIS A 113 -18.69 13.72 10.29
C HIS A 113 -19.15 12.36 10.85
N LYS A 114 -19.43 11.41 9.93
CA LYS A 114 -19.92 10.07 10.22
C LYS A 114 -18.85 9.04 9.89
N GLY A 115 -18.64 8.10 10.81
CA GLY A 115 -17.58 7.09 10.68
C GLY A 115 -16.28 7.53 11.35
N ASN A 116 -15.26 6.68 11.32
CA ASN A 116 -14.00 6.92 12.01
C ASN A 116 -12.75 6.59 11.20
N ILE A 117 -12.85 5.79 10.14
CA ILE A 117 -11.74 5.43 9.27
C ILE A 117 -12.06 5.79 7.82
N VAL A 118 -11.22 6.61 7.21
CA VAL A 118 -11.28 6.95 5.79
C VAL A 118 -10.34 6.05 5.00
N VAL A 119 -10.88 5.35 4.02
CA VAL A 119 -10.16 4.51 3.06
C VAL A 119 -9.96 5.29 1.77
N LEU A 120 -8.71 5.38 1.31
CA LEU A 120 -8.30 6.12 0.12
C LEU A 120 -7.59 5.19 -0.87
N ALA A 121 -8.23 4.87 -1.98
CA ALA A 121 -7.64 4.13 -3.08
C ALA A 121 -8.25 4.62 -4.40
N GLY A 122 -7.67 5.65 -4.96
CA GLY A 122 -8.18 6.33 -6.15
C GLY A 122 -7.12 7.20 -6.81
N ASN A 123 -7.53 8.32 -7.37
CA ASN A 123 -6.65 9.25 -8.06
C ASN A 123 -5.56 9.80 -7.13
N ASN A 124 -4.30 9.54 -7.47
CA ASN A 124 -3.16 9.85 -6.60
C ASN A 124 -2.88 11.35 -6.51
N GLN A 125 -3.23 12.14 -7.51
CA GLN A 125 -3.09 13.60 -7.49
C GLN A 125 -3.87 14.25 -6.33
N LYS A 126 -5.01 13.68 -6.00
CA LYS A 126 -5.88 14.21 -4.94
C LYS A 126 -5.58 13.62 -3.56
N LYS A 127 -4.92 12.46 -3.52
CA LYS A 127 -4.80 11.59 -2.35
C LYS A 127 -4.19 12.29 -1.15
N THR A 128 -3.06 12.97 -1.32
CA THR A 128 -2.37 13.62 -0.18
C THR A 128 -3.21 14.73 0.44
N ARG A 129 -3.97 15.47 -0.38
CA ARG A 129 -4.94 16.44 0.12
C ARG A 129 -6.06 15.76 0.92
N TYR A 130 -6.60 14.65 0.43
CA TYR A 130 -7.62 13.89 1.16
C TYR A 130 -7.11 13.38 2.49
N ILE A 131 -5.87 12.88 2.54
CA ILE A 131 -5.19 12.48 3.78
C ILE A 131 -5.18 13.65 4.77
N MET A 132 -4.65 14.81 4.36
CA MET A 132 -4.52 15.98 5.23
C MET A 132 -5.89 16.45 5.75
N GLU A 133 -6.89 16.59 4.88
CA GLU A 133 -8.22 17.05 5.29
C GLU A 133 -8.92 16.04 6.23
N SER A 134 -8.76 14.74 5.98
CA SER A 134 -9.28 13.69 6.87
C SER A 134 -8.63 13.73 8.25
N ILE A 135 -7.30 13.86 8.33
CA ILE A 135 -6.56 13.96 9.60
C ILE A 135 -6.95 15.26 10.36
N LYS A 136 -7.09 16.40 9.65
CA LYS A 136 -7.57 17.66 10.26
C LYS A 136 -8.94 17.47 10.90
N ALA A 137 -9.84 16.75 10.23
CA ALA A 137 -11.19 16.48 10.69
C ALA A 137 -11.27 15.41 11.80
N GLY A 138 -10.16 14.76 12.16
CA GLY A 138 -10.13 13.77 13.25
C GLY A 138 -10.39 12.34 12.83
N TYR A 139 -10.29 12.01 11.54
CA TYR A 139 -10.41 10.64 11.05
C TYR A 139 -9.06 9.90 11.07
N HIS A 140 -9.09 8.62 11.34
CA HIS A 140 -8.03 7.70 10.95
C HIS A 140 -8.02 7.53 9.43
N VAL A 141 -6.87 7.27 8.84
CA VAL A 141 -6.73 7.12 7.39
C VAL A 141 -5.99 5.84 7.04
N LEU A 142 -6.58 5.06 6.16
CA LEU A 142 -5.96 3.93 5.45
C LEU A 142 -5.84 4.32 3.98
N ALA A 143 -4.64 4.55 3.51
CA ALA A 143 -4.40 5.00 2.14
C ALA A 143 -3.61 3.98 1.34
N ASP A 144 -4.06 3.70 0.11
CA ASP A 144 -3.33 2.89 -0.85
C ASP A 144 -2.09 3.63 -1.36
N LYS A 145 -1.07 2.90 -1.70
CA LYS A 145 0.18 3.42 -2.29
C LYS A 145 -0.06 3.96 -3.73
N PRO A 146 0.74 4.90 -4.22
CA PRO A 146 1.62 5.80 -3.48
C PRO A 146 0.80 6.88 -2.75
N LEU A 147 1.30 7.34 -1.61
CA LEU A 147 0.63 8.38 -0.83
C LEU A 147 0.92 9.78 -1.37
N ALA A 148 2.00 9.93 -2.11
CA ALA A 148 2.41 11.17 -2.77
C ALA A 148 3.10 10.82 -4.09
N ILE A 149 2.92 11.65 -5.13
CA ILE A 149 3.48 11.44 -6.47
C ILE A 149 4.42 12.56 -6.93
N ASN A 150 4.60 13.58 -6.12
CA ASN A 150 5.48 14.70 -6.40
C ASN A 150 6.07 15.28 -5.11
N PRO A 151 7.13 16.12 -5.18
CA PRO A 151 7.77 16.69 -4.00
C PRO A 151 6.86 17.58 -3.13
N GLN A 152 5.90 18.28 -3.71
CA GLN A 152 4.95 19.13 -2.99
C GLN A 152 4.01 18.29 -2.13
N ASP A 153 3.46 17.23 -2.71
CA ASP A 153 2.62 16.27 -2.00
C ASP A 153 3.41 15.52 -0.92
N PHE A 154 4.67 15.18 -1.18
CA PHE A 154 5.53 14.55 -0.17
C PHE A 154 5.74 15.47 1.06
N LYS A 155 5.91 16.78 0.85
CA LYS A 155 5.97 17.74 1.95
C LYS A 155 4.66 17.76 2.74
N LEU A 156 3.53 17.87 2.04
CA LEU A 156 2.19 17.85 2.67
C LEU A 156 1.93 16.55 3.42
N LEU A 157 2.37 15.42 2.87
CA LEU A 157 2.28 14.11 3.53
C LEU A 157 3.09 14.06 4.84
N THR A 158 4.29 14.62 4.83
CA THR A 158 5.12 14.71 6.04
C THR A 158 4.41 15.53 7.13
N GLU A 159 3.80 16.64 6.76
CA GLU A 159 2.98 17.47 7.68
C GLU A 159 1.75 16.70 8.19
N ALA A 160 1.11 15.88 7.32
CA ALA A 160 -0.04 15.06 7.71
C ALA A 160 0.34 13.97 8.72
N TYR A 161 1.48 13.31 8.57
CA TYR A 161 2.01 12.35 9.55
C TYR A 161 2.29 13.01 10.90
N GLN A 162 2.89 14.19 10.89
CA GLN A 162 3.13 14.95 12.12
C GLN A 162 1.81 15.30 12.82
N LEU A 163 0.84 15.82 12.08
CA LEU A 163 -0.48 16.18 12.61
C LEU A 163 -1.24 14.94 13.13
N ALA A 164 -1.17 13.82 12.41
CA ALA A 164 -1.77 12.56 12.84
C ALA A 164 -1.20 12.12 14.20
N LYS A 165 0.12 12.17 14.35
CA LYS A 165 0.79 11.88 15.62
C LYS A 165 0.33 12.81 16.75
N GLU A 166 0.26 14.11 16.50
CA GLU A 166 -0.21 15.11 17.48
C GLU A 166 -1.66 14.87 17.94
N LYS A 167 -2.49 14.41 17.01
CA LYS A 167 -3.91 14.12 17.27
C LYS A 167 -4.17 12.68 17.74
N ASN A 168 -3.14 11.84 17.88
CA ASN A 168 -3.26 10.41 18.17
C ASN A 168 -4.16 9.68 17.16
N LEU A 169 -3.99 9.99 15.87
CA LEU A 169 -4.71 9.37 14.77
C LEU A 169 -3.79 8.42 14.00
N LEU A 170 -4.36 7.34 13.49
CA LEU A 170 -3.69 6.44 12.59
C LEU A 170 -3.67 7.04 11.18
N LEU A 171 -2.49 7.14 10.59
CA LEU A 171 -2.27 7.32 9.16
C LEU A 171 -1.40 6.17 8.69
N TYR A 172 -1.97 5.26 7.91
CA TYR A 172 -1.33 4.01 7.52
C TYR A 172 -1.40 3.80 6.01
N ASP A 173 -0.27 3.42 5.42
CA ASP A 173 -0.20 3.00 4.03
C ASP A 173 -0.54 1.51 3.90
N LEU A 174 -1.41 1.19 2.96
CA LEU A 174 -1.86 -0.17 2.71
C LEU A 174 -0.88 -0.87 1.76
N MET A 175 0.25 -1.32 2.32
CA MET A 175 1.24 -2.10 1.59
C MET A 175 0.90 -3.58 1.64
N THR A 176 0.70 -4.19 0.47
CA THR A 176 0.17 -5.55 0.34
C THR A 176 1.25 -6.63 0.30
N GLU A 177 2.40 -6.35 -0.29
CA GLU A 177 3.41 -7.34 -0.64
C GLU A 177 4.05 -8.04 0.57
N ARG A 178 4.11 -7.39 1.73
CA ARG A 178 4.60 -8.02 2.98
C ARG A 178 3.75 -9.21 3.44
N TYR A 179 2.51 -9.32 2.97
CA TYR A 179 1.57 -10.38 3.35
C TYR A 179 1.53 -11.53 2.35
N ASP A 180 2.25 -11.41 1.22
CA ASP A 180 2.44 -12.54 0.32
C ASP A 180 3.32 -13.60 0.97
N ILE A 181 2.87 -14.87 0.90
CA ILE A 181 3.55 -15.98 1.57
C ILE A 181 4.97 -16.19 1.05
N LEU A 182 5.23 -15.91 -0.24
CA LEU A 182 6.56 -16.06 -0.81
C LEU A 182 7.51 -14.99 -0.24
N ASN A 183 7.06 -13.75 -0.13
CA ASN A 183 7.86 -12.67 0.48
C ASN A 183 8.14 -12.94 1.97
N ILE A 184 7.18 -13.54 2.70
CA ILE A 184 7.38 -13.94 4.10
C ILE A 184 8.45 -15.02 4.18
N ILE A 185 8.36 -16.07 3.35
CA ILE A 185 9.34 -17.17 3.32
C ILE A 185 10.72 -16.65 2.92
N GLU A 186 10.79 -15.80 1.89
CA GLU A 186 12.04 -15.17 1.45
C GLU A 186 12.72 -14.42 2.61
N LYS A 187 11.97 -13.57 3.30
CA LYS A 187 12.50 -12.85 4.47
C LYS A 187 13.07 -13.79 5.52
N GLU A 188 12.33 -14.85 5.89
CA GLU A 188 12.79 -15.82 6.89
C GLU A 188 14.05 -16.57 6.42
N LEU A 189 14.15 -16.88 5.13
CA LEU A 189 15.33 -17.53 4.55
C LEU A 189 16.55 -16.60 4.54
N LEU A 190 16.39 -15.34 4.14
CA LEU A 190 17.47 -14.36 4.11
C LEU A 190 18.12 -14.14 5.47
N HIS A 191 17.41 -14.41 6.55
CA HIS A 191 17.93 -14.29 7.92
C HIS A 191 18.62 -15.55 8.43
N GLN A 192 18.70 -16.63 7.62
CA GLN A 192 19.50 -17.82 7.95
C GLN A 192 20.97 -17.59 7.58
N THR A 193 21.69 -16.81 8.39
CA THR A 193 23.06 -16.38 8.10
C THR A 193 24.04 -17.54 8.01
N GLU A 194 23.77 -18.67 8.65
CA GLU A 194 24.55 -19.91 8.50
C GLU A 194 24.49 -20.50 7.09
N LEU A 195 23.40 -20.23 6.35
CA LEU A 195 23.20 -20.74 4.98
C LEU A 195 23.59 -19.70 3.93
N PHE A 196 23.21 -18.44 4.13
CA PHE A 196 23.31 -17.40 3.10
C PHE A 196 24.40 -16.35 3.43
N GLY A 197 24.97 -16.38 4.63
CA GLY A 197 25.94 -15.39 5.10
C GLY A 197 25.27 -14.07 5.50
N ASP A 198 26.10 -13.06 5.73
CA ASP A 198 25.63 -11.71 6.08
C ASP A 198 25.34 -10.87 4.84
N LEU A 199 24.41 -9.94 4.97
CA LEU A 199 24.10 -8.95 3.93
C LEU A 199 25.34 -8.14 3.57
N GLN A 200 25.77 -8.23 2.32
CA GLN A 200 26.96 -7.56 1.80
C GLN A 200 26.67 -6.08 1.49
N LYS A 201 27.68 -5.24 1.46
CA LYS A 201 27.52 -3.82 1.16
C LYS A 201 27.28 -3.55 -0.32
N GLY A 202 27.94 -4.30 -1.19
CA GLY A 202 27.96 -4.04 -2.61
C GLY A 202 28.62 -2.71 -2.99
N SER A 203 28.40 -2.29 -4.22
CA SER A 203 28.81 -0.98 -4.76
C SER A 203 27.76 -0.47 -5.74
N PRO A 204 27.79 0.82 -6.15
CA PRO A 204 26.86 1.31 -7.16
C PRO A 204 26.91 0.55 -8.49
N ASP A 205 28.08 0.06 -8.90
CA ASP A 205 28.26 -0.71 -10.13
C ASP A 205 27.92 -2.20 -9.94
N ASN A 206 27.88 -2.69 -8.70
CA ASN A 206 27.53 -4.06 -8.34
C ASN A 206 26.73 -4.06 -7.05
N PRO A 207 25.44 -3.71 -7.11
CA PRO A 207 24.55 -3.69 -5.94
C PRO A 207 24.44 -5.08 -5.31
N SER A 208 24.38 -5.12 -4.00
CA SER A 208 24.22 -6.39 -3.25
C SER A 208 22.78 -6.84 -3.12
N VAL A 209 21.84 -5.92 -3.30
CA VAL A 209 20.40 -6.21 -3.36
C VAL A 209 19.89 -5.71 -4.70
N ILE A 210 19.25 -6.60 -5.45
CA ILE A 210 18.62 -6.25 -6.73
C ILE A 210 17.17 -6.67 -6.64
N MET A 211 16.27 -5.77 -6.98
CA MET A 211 14.84 -6.06 -7.05
C MET A 211 14.24 -5.47 -8.32
N GLU A 212 13.54 -6.31 -9.06
CA GLU A 212 12.91 -5.94 -10.32
C GLU A 212 11.42 -6.23 -10.28
N SER A 213 10.64 -5.44 -10.99
CA SER A 213 9.23 -5.70 -11.19
C SER A 213 8.82 -5.44 -12.62
N VAL A 214 7.98 -6.32 -13.16
CA VAL A 214 7.35 -6.13 -14.47
C VAL A 214 5.84 -6.04 -14.27
N HIS A 215 5.29 -4.92 -14.67
CA HIS A 215 3.87 -4.60 -14.60
C HIS A 215 3.23 -4.49 -15.99
N HIS A 216 1.90 -4.51 -16.02
CA HIS A 216 1.15 -4.51 -17.27
C HIS A 216 -0.02 -3.52 -17.22
N PHE A 217 -0.19 -2.73 -18.30
CA PHE A 217 -1.33 -1.82 -18.42
C PHE A 217 -2.64 -2.59 -18.60
N PHE A 218 -2.62 -3.63 -19.40
CA PHE A 218 -3.77 -4.50 -19.64
C PHE A 218 -3.48 -5.91 -19.14
N LYS A 219 -4.24 -6.35 -18.15
CA LYS A 219 -4.12 -7.66 -17.52
C LYS A 219 -5.48 -8.14 -17.03
N THR A 220 -5.54 -9.39 -16.64
CA THR A 220 -6.72 -10.01 -16.03
C THR A 220 -6.56 -10.02 -14.50
N VAL A 221 -7.58 -9.58 -13.78
CA VAL A 221 -7.65 -9.65 -12.32
C VAL A 221 -8.91 -10.43 -11.94
N SER A 222 -8.76 -11.47 -11.14
CA SER A 222 -9.88 -12.35 -10.74
C SER A 222 -10.71 -12.88 -11.93
N GLY A 223 -10.03 -13.25 -13.03
CA GLY A 223 -10.63 -13.82 -14.21
C GLY A 223 -11.32 -12.83 -15.16
N LYS A 224 -11.25 -11.52 -14.88
CA LYS A 224 -11.85 -10.46 -15.71
C LYS A 224 -10.79 -9.47 -16.18
N PRO A 225 -10.91 -8.91 -17.39
CA PRO A 225 -10.05 -7.81 -17.82
C PRO A 225 -10.14 -6.63 -16.84
N LEU A 226 -8.98 -6.10 -16.43
CA LEU A 226 -8.93 -4.89 -15.62
C LEU A 226 -9.16 -3.68 -16.53
N ILE A 227 -10.28 -3.00 -16.34
CA ILE A 227 -10.56 -1.74 -17.02
C ILE A 227 -10.02 -0.60 -16.19
N ARG A 228 -9.13 0.17 -16.78
CA ARG A 228 -8.48 1.30 -16.12
C ARG A 228 -9.21 2.60 -16.40
N PRO A 229 -9.34 3.51 -15.43
CA PRO A 229 -9.80 4.85 -15.72
C PRO A 229 -8.78 5.59 -16.60
N ALA A 230 -9.22 6.46 -17.50
CA ALA A 230 -8.31 7.17 -18.41
C ALA A 230 -7.24 8.00 -17.71
N TRP A 231 -7.53 8.55 -16.53
CA TRP A 231 -6.57 9.32 -15.74
C TRP A 231 -5.37 8.48 -15.27
N TYR A 232 -5.48 7.16 -15.27
CA TYR A 232 -4.37 6.26 -14.93
C TYR A 232 -3.18 6.40 -15.88
N TYR A 233 -3.42 6.85 -17.10
CA TYR A 233 -2.39 7.10 -18.11
C TYR A 233 -1.77 8.52 -18.03
N ASP A 234 -2.28 9.35 -17.14
CA ASP A 234 -1.75 10.70 -16.90
C ASP A 234 -0.84 10.68 -15.67
N VAL A 235 0.46 10.87 -15.89
CA VAL A 235 1.46 10.86 -14.81
C VAL A 235 1.27 12.00 -13.80
N GLU A 236 0.53 13.06 -14.14
CA GLU A 236 0.19 14.09 -13.16
C GLU A 236 -0.97 13.68 -12.23
N GLN A 237 -1.74 12.67 -12.63
CA GLN A 237 -2.85 12.14 -11.82
C GLN A 237 -2.49 10.83 -11.14
N GLN A 238 -1.82 9.91 -11.85
CA GLN A 238 -1.42 8.61 -11.33
C GLN A 238 -0.05 8.64 -10.65
N GLY A 239 0.86 9.49 -11.13
CA GLY A 239 2.29 9.40 -10.89
C GLY A 239 2.98 8.59 -11.99
N GLU A 240 4.28 8.70 -12.09
CA GLU A 240 5.08 7.85 -12.97
C GLU A 240 5.01 6.40 -12.49
N GLY A 241 5.07 5.43 -13.41
CA GLY A 241 4.99 4.02 -13.06
C GLY A 241 6.12 3.56 -12.14
N ILE A 242 7.29 4.21 -12.22
CA ILE A 242 8.37 3.98 -11.25
C ILE A 242 7.94 4.39 -9.84
N ALA A 243 7.27 5.52 -9.66
CA ALA A 243 6.80 5.96 -8.35
C ALA A 243 5.69 5.07 -7.80
N ASP A 244 4.82 4.56 -8.67
CA ASP A 244 3.72 3.66 -8.28
C ASP A 244 4.22 2.31 -7.77
N VAL A 245 5.22 1.71 -8.42
CA VAL A 245 5.68 0.34 -8.14
C VAL A 245 6.87 0.29 -7.18
N THR A 246 7.82 1.23 -7.26
CA THR A 246 8.99 1.21 -6.37
C THR A 246 8.63 1.36 -4.90
N THR A 247 7.44 1.87 -4.57
CA THR A 247 6.92 1.86 -3.19
C THR A 247 6.90 0.46 -2.62
N HIS A 248 6.43 -0.54 -3.37
CA HIS A 248 6.46 -1.95 -2.97
C HIS A 248 7.89 -2.47 -2.82
N LEU A 249 8.75 -2.19 -3.80
CA LEU A 249 10.14 -2.66 -3.77
C LEU A 249 10.92 -2.08 -2.60
N ILE A 250 10.80 -0.78 -2.35
CA ILE A 250 11.45 -0.12 -1.21
C ILE A 250 10.91 -0.68 0.11
N ASP A 251 9.61 -0.91 0.19
CA ASP A 251 8.98 -1.47 1.37
C ASP A 251 9.49 -2.88 1.68
N LEU A 252 9.53 -3.76 0.68
CA LEU A 252 10.05 -5.12 0.82
C LEU A 252 11.54 -5.12 1.21
N ILE A 253 12.37 -4.33 0.53
CA ILE A 253 13.79 -4.22 0.84
C ILE A 253 14.00 -3.75 2.28
N ASN A 254 13.27 -2.72 2.71
CA ASN A 254 13.38 -2.21 4.07
C ASN A 254 12.95 -3.25 5.10
N TRP A 255 11.88 -3.96 4.84
CA TRP A 255 11.33 -4.98 5.72
C TRP A 255 12.18 -6.26 5.77
N GLN A 256 12.77 -6.67 4.65
CA GLN A 256 13.60 -7.86 4.55
C GLN A 256 15.04 -7.61 5.02
N CYS A 257 15.66 -6.52 4.56
CA CYS A 257 17.08 -6.27 4.79
C CYS A 257 17.40 -5.49 6.09
N PHE A 258 16.42 -4.77 6.62
CA PHE A 258 16.61 -3.92 7.79
C PHE A 258 15.55 -4.13 8.86
N PRO A 259 15.30 -5.39 9.31
CA PRO A 259 14.28 -5.66 10.31
C PRO A 259 14.58 -4.85 11.57
N ASP A 260 13.51 -4.29 12.16
CA ASP A 260 13.56 -3.52 13.41
C ASP A 260 14.44 -2.26 13.37
N LYS A 261 14.85 -1.81 12.19
CA LYS A 261 15.64 -0.59 12.03
C LYS A 261 14.78 0.54 11.45
N THR A 262 14.78 1.66 12.13
CA THR A 262 14.26 2.91 11.57
C THR A 262 15.20 3.43 10.48
N ILE A 263 14.67 3.76 9.32
CA ILE A 263 15.41 4.37 8.22
C ILE A 263 15.01 5.83 8.13
N HIS A 264 15.98 6.71 8.30
CA HIS A 264 15.82 8.15 8.14
C HIS A 264 16.27 8.53 6.73
N TYR A 265 15.33 8.79 5.83
CA TYR A 265 15.62 9.02 4.40
C TYR A 265 16.63 10.15 4.17
N GLN A 266 16.68 11.16 5.05
CA GLN A 266 17.59 12.30 4.93
C GLN A 266 19.05 11.98 5.25
N SER A 267 19.31 11.02 6.13
CA SER A 267 20.66 10.66 6.61
C SER A 267 21.12 9.29 6.17
N ASP A 268 20.19 8.35 5.98
CA ASP A 268 20.51 6.95 5.74
C ASP A 268 20.46 6.57 4.27
N VAL A 269 19.86 7.43 3.41
CA VAL A 269 19.65 7.14 1.99
C VAL A 269 20.42 8.11 1.10
N THR A 270 21.12 7.57 0.11
CA THR A 270 21.80 8.34 -0.94
C THR A 270 21.43 7.76 -2.30
N VAL A 271 20.88 8.59 -3.18
CA VAL A 271 20.59 8.18 -4.57
C VAL A 271 21.88 8.28 -5.38
N ASN A 272 22.30 7.16 -5.99
CA ASN A 272 23.51 7.08 -6.80
C ASN A 272 23.20 7.35 -8.28
N ALA A 273 22.11 6.77 -8.82
CA ALA A 273 21.65 6.98 -10.19
C ALA A 273 20.14 6.72 -10.30
N ALA A 274 19.51 7.43 -11.21
CA ALA A 274 18.11 7.20 -11.58
C ALA A 274 17.90 7.43 -13.08
N LYS A 275 17.02 6.63 -13.68
CA LYS A 275 16.58 6.77 -15.08
C LYS A 275 15.10 6.47 -15.18
N HIS A 276 14.41 7.12 -16.10
CA HIS A 276 13.04 6.77 -16.47
C HIS A 276 12.86 6.82 -17.99
N TRP A 277 11.87 6.09 -18.49
CA TRP A 277 11.53 6.06 -19.92
C TRP A 277 10.08 5.67 -20.13
N PRO A 278 9.46 6.09 -21.26
CA PRO A 278 8.05 5.81 -21.49
C PRO A 278 7.80 4.38 -21.98
N THR A 279 6.56 3.95 -21.78
CA THR A 279 5.93 2.86 -22.54
C THR A 279 5.03 3.48 -23.59
N PRO A 280 5.20 3.14 -24.89
CA PRO A 280 4.31 3.60 -25.94
C PRO A 280 2.99 2.85 -25.87
N ILE A 281 1.89 3.59 -25.94
CA ILE A 281 0.52 3.06 -25.93
C ILE A 281 -0.22 3.59 -27.15
N THR A 282 -0.64 2.71 -28.04
CA THR A 282 -1.45 3.07 -29.21
C THR A 282 -2.88 3.41 -28.78
N LEU A 283 -3.64 4.12 -29.64
CA LEU A 283 -5.06 4.40 -29.37
C LEU A 283 -5.87 3.10 -29.21
N ALA A 284 -5.56 2.06 -30.00
CA ALA A 284 -6.22 0.78 -29.89
C ALA A 284 -5.99 0.11 -28.52
N GLU A 285 -4.77 0.12 -28.01
CA GLU A 285 -4.40 -0.38 -26.70
C GLU A 285 -5.04 0.45 -25.56
N PHE A 286 -5.03 1.77 -25.70
CA PHE A 286 -5.72 2.66 -24.75
C PHE A 286 -7.22 2.35 -24.70
N SER A 287 -7.88 2.24 -25.87
CA SER A 287 -9.31 1.94 -25.97
C SER A 287 -9.65 0.56 -25.39
N GLN A 288 -8.78 -0.43 -25.63
CA GLN A 288 -8.97 -1.77 -25.08
C GLN A 288 -8.92 -1.77 -23.55
N SER A 289 -8.00 -1.02 -22.96
CA SER A 289 -7.76 -1.01 -21.52
C SER A 289 -8.66 -0.06 -20.74
N THR A 290 -9.22 0.97 -21.40
CA THR A 290 -10.06 2.00 -20.76
C THR A 290 -11.53 1.95 -21.18
N GLN A 291 -11.85 1.30 -22.31
CA GLN A 291 -13.15 1.34 -22.99
C GLN A 291 -13.54 2.76 -23.48
N ILE A 292 -12.51 3.59 -23.75
CA ILE A 292 -12.68 4.95 -24.30
C ILE A 292 -12.01 4.98 -25.67
N ASP A 293 -12.69 5.49 -26.69
CA ASP A 293 -12.29 5.43 -28.10
C ASP A 293 -11.41 6.61 -28.57
N SER A 294 -11.07 7.53 -27.67
CA SER A 294 -10.23 8.69 -27.96
C SER A 294 -9.38 9.07 -26.73
N PHE A 295 -8.23 9.64 -26.97
CA PHE A 295 -7.43 10.18 -25.88
C PHE A 295 -8.09 11.44 -25.31
N PRO A 296 -8.35 11.51 -23.98
CA PRO A 296 -8.79 12.75 -23.35
C PRO A 296 -7.81 13.89 -23.55
N ALA A 297 -8.31 15.12 -23.66
CA ALA A 297 -7.51 16.30 -23.97
C ALA A 297 -6.30 16.53 -23.05
N TYR A 298 -6.41 16.15 -21.77
CA TYR A 298 -5.29 16.28 -20.81
C TYR A 298 -4.10 15.36 -21.12
N LEU A 299 -4.27 14.30 -21.95
CA LEU A 299 -3.21 13.41 -22.41
C LEU A 299 -2.47 13.93 -23.64
N ASN A 300 -3.02 14.93 -24.37
CA ASN A 300 -2.43 15.41 -25.64
C ASN A 300 -0.94 15.81 -25.53
N ARG A 301 -0.52 16.29 -24.37
CA ARG A 301 0.88 16.68 -24.12
C ARG A 301 1.88 15.52 -24.14
N TYR A 302 1.40 14.28 -23.99
CA TYR A 302 2.21 13.07 -24.03
C TYR A 302 2.11 12.30 -25.35
N ILE A 303 1.30 12.78 -26.30
CA ILE A 303 1.11 12.11 -27.59
C ILE A 303 2.19 12.56 -28.56
N LYS A 304 2.91 11.60 -29.16
CA LYS A 304 3.87 11.81 -30.24
C LYS A 304 3.57 10.82 -31.36
N ASN A 305 3.41 11.33 -32.59
CA ASN A 305 3.10 10.52 -33.77
C ASN A 305 1.91 9.55 -33.53
N ASP A 306 0.82 10.06 -32.95
CA ASP A 306 -0.40 9.32 -32.63
C ASP A 306 -0.24 8.19 -31.58
N VAL A 307 0.89 8.17 -30.85
CA VAL A 307 1.17 7.24 -29.78
C VAL A 307 1.30 8.01 -28.47
N LEU A 308 0.64 7.51 -27.43
CA LEU A 308 0.74 8.05 -26.09
C LEU A 308 2.00 7.48 -25.39
N GLU A 309 2.92 8.36 -25.04
CA GLU A 309 4.13 8.00 -24.29
C GLU A 309 3.89 8.13 -22.78
N VAL A 310 3.57 7.01 -22.11
CA VAL A 310 3.34 7.00 -20.67
C VAL A 310 4.65 6.77 -19.93
N MET A 311 5.09 7.71 -19.13
CA MET A 311 6.33 7.63 -18.34
C MET A 311 6.14 6.61 -17.19
N ALA A 312 6.36 5.34 -17.51
CA ALA A 312 6.00 4.22 -16.63
C ALA A 312 7.20 3.40 -16.16
N ASN A 313 8.30 3.44 -16.90
CA ASN A 313 9.48 2.63 -16.60
C ASN A 313 10.54 3.43 -15.86
N GLY A 314 11.36 2.73 -15.08
CA GLY A 314 12.51 3.37 -14.47
C GLY A 314 13.46 2.39 -13.80
N SER A 315 14.64 2.90 -13.51
CA SER A 315 15.62 2.24 -12.66
C SER A 315 16.17 3.20 -11.62
N LEU A 316 16.43 2.69 -10.45
CA LEU A 316 16.99 3.43 -9.34
C LEU A 316 18.15 2.63 -8.73
N ASN A 317 19.28 3.30 -8.55
CA ASN A 317 20.40 2.78 -7.77
C ASN A 317 20.60 3.72 -6.58
N TYR A 318 20.56 3.17 -5.38
CA TYR A 318 20.72 3.95 -4.16
C TYR A 318 21.43 3.15 -3.09
N THR A 319 21.92 3.86 -2.09
CA THR A 319 22.55 3.27 -0.90
C THR A 319 21.70 3.58 0.31
N VAL A 320 21.38 2.57 1.11
CA VAL A 320 20.69 2.73 2.39
C VAL A 320 21.49 2.06 3.49
N LYS A 321 21.82 2.81 4.56
CA LYS A 321 22.66 2.33 5.67
C LYS A 321 23.95 1.64 5.21
N GLY A 322 24.55 2.09 4.12
CA GLY A 322 25.78 1.55 3.53
C GLY A 322 25.61 0.32 2.64
N ILE A 323 24.38 -0.14 2.39
CA ILE A 323 24.04 -1.23 1.48
C ILE A 323 23.62 -0.65 0.13
N CYS A 324 24.27 -1.06 -0.96
CA CYS A 324 23.93 -0.63 -2.32
C CYS A 324 22.81 -1.48 -2.90
N ILE A 325 21.79 -0.82 -3.43
CA ILE A 325 20.56 -1.41 -3.92
C ILE A 325 20.30 -0.96 -5.35
N GLY A 326 19.99 -1.91 -6.22
CA GLY A 326 19.51 -1.68 -7.58
C GLY A 326 18.05 -2.06 -7.71
N MET A 327 17.25 -1.17 -8.29
CA MET A 327 15.85 -1.46 -8.60
C MET A 327 15.53 -1.13 -10.04
N LYS A 328 14.61 -1.90 -10.62
CA LYS A 328 14.09 -1.65 -11.96
C LYS A 328 12.60 -1.98 -12.02
N VAL A 329 11.85 -1.09 -12.63
CA VAL A 329 10.43 -1.28 -12.93
C VAL A 329 10.23 -1.15 -14.42
N THR A 330 9.54 -2.13 -14.99
CA THR A 330 9.17 -2.14 -16.41
C THR A 330 7.65 -2.32 -16.52
N TRP A 331 7.03 -1.49 -17.33
CA TRP A 331 5.62 -1.59 -17.68
C TRP A 331 5.48 -1.98 -19.15
N ASN A 332 4.90 -3.14 -19.40
CA ASN A 332 4.51 -3.58 -20.73
C ASN A 332 3.01 -3.36 -20.92
N TYR A 333 2.53 -3.43 -22.15
CA TYR A 333 1.09 -3.32 -22.36
C TYR A 333 0.37 -4.57 -21.85
N THR A 334 0.77 -5.76 -22.32
CA THR A 334 0.21 -7.05 -21.90
C THR A 334 1.28 -8.00 -21.38
N PRO A 335 0.94 -8.92 -20.45
CA PRO A 335 1.84 -9.99 -20.08
C PRO A 335 2.10 -10.95 -21.25
N PRO A 336 3.28 -11.54 -21.36
CA PRO A 336 3.64 -12.50 -22.42
C PRO A 336 2.80 -13.80 -22.35
N THR A 337 2.25 -14.09 -21.18
CA THR A 337 1.33 -15.18 -20.90
C THR A 337 0.17 -14.64 -20.05
N ASN A 338 -0.83 -15.46 -19.76
CA ASN A 338 -1.94 -15.05 -18.87
C ASN A 338 -1.51 -14.81 -17.40
N GLY A 339 -0.23 -14.58 -17.15
CA GLY A 339 0.32 -14.25 -15.87
C GLY A 339 0.01 -12.81 -15.43
N GLY A 340 0.25 -12.54 -14.16
CA GLY A 340 0.14 -11.21 -13.59
C GLY A 340 1.45 -10.42 -13.65
N ASP A 341 1.53 -9.42 -12.79
CA ASP A 341 2.76 -8.69 -12.53
C ASP A 341 3.77 -9.58 -11.78
N THR A 342 5.06 -9.29 -11.91
CA THR A 342 6.12 -10.04 -11.25
C THR A 342 6.96 -9.13 -10.36
N PHE A 343 7.43 -9.71 -9.25
CA PHE A 343 8.45 -9.15 -8.35
C PHE A 343 9.57 -10.17 -8.22
N THR A 344 10.81 -9.77 -8.45
CA THR A 344 11.99 -10.65 -8.38
C THR A 344 13.17 -9.91 -7.78
#